data_040e3cba40fe576b2d59c7c2e05f7593
#
_entry.id   040e3cba40fe576b2d59c7c2e05f7593
#
_cell.length_a   1.000
_cell.length_b   1.000
_cell.length_c   1.000
_cell.angle_alpha   90.00
_cell.angle_beta   90.00
_cell.angle_gamma   90.00
#
_symmetry.space_group_name_H-M   'P 1'
#
loop_
_entity.id
_entity.type
_entity.pdbx_description
1 polymer ?
#
loop_
_entity_poly.entity_id
_entity_poly.type
_entity_poly.pdbx_seq_one_letter_code
_entity_poly.pdbx_strand_id
1 'polypeptide(L)'
;MKKLSLMFLASFFLSLFSNSSLAIVDGALLHLDASDNPGHKKSWKNLGEAGGELLVADESPVLEEGKIEIPKLGISKKSVKYYTTKKSLQTFGVEGKNPELAVEDWTLEFLCRRNGGLFKEEHHFAGFQNIPREGKQGIRLWMEGEEKLGISIHAEGGKKGVQPLNIKLAEGVWTWLAIVGTNKKSIIAYQDGEQVSKQPGFEFQKKWVLNEISIGANSHSERRRTFNGSFAIVRVYDKALTEAQINENIESAFDVEPVGKLSTTWSSIKEQY
;
A
#
# COMPACT_ATOMS: atom_id res chain seq x y z
N MET A 1 -50.07 -33.68 22.25
CA MET A 1 -49.40 -32.37 22.34
C MET A 1 -47.90 -32.54 22.60
N LYS A 2 -47.10 -32.91 21.57
CA LYS A 2 -45.63 -33.02 21.64
C LYS A 2 -44.98 -32.92 20.26
N LYS A 3 -45.35 -31.92 19.45
CA LYS A 3 -44.71 -31.66 18.14
C LYS A 3 -44.41 -30.20 17.83
N LEU A 4 -44.35 -29.31 18.86
CA LEU A 4 -44.15 -27.88 18.62
C LEU A 4 -42.80 -27.34 19.12
N SER A 5 -41.88 -28.17 19.61
CA SER A 5 -40.62 -27.70 20.22
C SER A 5 -39.37 -27.86 19.35
N LEU A 6 -39.47 -28.44 18.15
CA LEU A 6 -38.29 -28.72 17.33
C LEU A 6 -38.06 -27.69 16.21
N MET A 7 -39.00 -26.79 15.97
CA MET A 7 -38.89 -25.80 14.88
C MET A 7 -38.22 -24.49 15.29
N PHE A 8 -38.06 -24.22 16.57
CA PHE A 8 -37.45 -22.95 17.05
C PHE A 8 -35.93 -22.99 17.21
N LEU A 9 -35.33 -24.19 17.24
CA LEU A 9 -33.87 -24.28 17.38
C LEU A 9 -33.10 -24.18 16.03
N ALA A 10 -33.75 -24.43 14.91
CA ALA A 10 -33.12 -24.35 13.59
C ALA A 10 -33.01 -22.91 13.07
N SER A 11 -33.84 -21.99 13.55
CA SER A 11 -33.82 -20.57 13.10
C SER A 11 -32.76 -19.72 13.77
N PHE A 12 -32.19 -20.16 14.89
CA PHE A 12 -31.20 -19.39 15.64
C PHE A 12 -29.75 -19.63 15.17
N PHE A 13 -29.52 -20.71 14.41
CA PHE A 13 -28.18 -21.02 13.87
C PHE A 13 -27.92 -20.44 12.49
N LEU A 14 -28.94 -19.89 11.81
CA LEU A 14 -28.76 -19.34 10.45
C LEU A 14 -28.29 -17.85 10.42
N SER A 15 -28.22 -17.18 11.57
CA SER A 15 -27.87 -15.75 11.62
C SER A 15 -26.42 -15.46 12.01
N LEU A 16 -25.56 -16.48 12.12
CA LEU A 16 -24.15 -16.31 12.51
C LEU A 16 -23.15 -16.47 11.35
N PHE A 17 -23.62 -16.69 10.13
CA PHE A 17 -22.76 -16.57 8.96
C PHE A 17 -22.96 -15.19 8.33
N SER A 18 -22.57 -14.14 9.05
CA SER A 18 -22.23 -12.90 8.37
C SER A 18 -21.08 -13.24 7.42
N ASN A 19 -21.34 -13.13 6.12
CA ASN A 19 -20.29 -13.02 5.13
C ASN A 19 -19.42 -11.85 5.56
N SER A 20 -18.37 -12.11 6.32
CA SER A 20 -17.29 -11.16 6.45
C SER A 20 -16.65 -11.10 5.06
N SER A 21 -17.15 -10.24 4.18
CA SER A 21 -16.31 -9.73 3.11
C SER A 21 -15.03 -9.29 3.82
N LEU A 22 -13.88 -9.83 3.43
CA LEU A 22 -12.60 -9.37 3.92
C LEU A 22 -12.52 -7.88 3.53
N ALA A 23 -12.86 -7.02 4.47
CA ALA A 23 -12.79 -5.59 4.25
C ALA A 23 -11.32 -5.18 4.41
N ILE A 24 -10.87 -4.28 3.56
CA ILE A 24 -9.61 -3.56 3.78
C ILE A 24 -9.64 -3.01 5.21
N VAL A 25 -8.52 -3.07 5.93
CA VAL A 25 -8.43 -2.46 7.26
C VAL A 25 -8.83 -0.99 7.17
N ASP A 26 -9.89 -0.62 7.88
CA ASP A 26 -10.46 0.73 7.83
C ASP A 26 -9.45 1.81 8.23
N GLY A 27 -9.66 3.04 7.74
CA GLY A 27 -8.90 4.22 8.14
C GLY A 27 -7.64 4.47 7.30
N ALA A 28 -7.58 3.97 6.06
CA ALA A 28 -6.57 4.42 5.13
C ALA A 28 -6.81 5.90 4.76
N LEU A 29 -5.88 6.79 5.10
CA LEU A 29 -5.92 8.19 4.67
C LEU A 29 -5.72 8.33 3.16
N LEU A 30 -4.75 7.58 2.62
CA LEU A 30 -4.52 7.44 1.19
C LEU A 30 -4.79 5.98 0.79
N HIS A 31 -5.63 5.80 -0.22
CA HIS A 31 -5.86 4.52 -0.86
C HIS A 31 -5.94 4.73 -2.37
N LEU A 32 -4.88 4.37 -3.05
CA LEU A 32 -4.77 4.40 -4.50
C LEU A 32 -4.85 2.97 -5.01
N ASP A 33 -5.84 2.67 -5.82
CA ASP A 33 -5.98 1.40 -6.52
C ASP A 33 -6.10 1.68 -8.03
N ALA A 34 -5.18 1.13 -8.80
CA ALA A 34 -5.18 1.33 -10.25
C ALA A 34 -6.37 0.66 -10.94
N SER A 35 -6.96 -0.39 -10.33
CA SER A 35 -8.14 -1.07 -10.85
C SER A 35 -9.39 -0.21 -10.71
N ASP A 36 -9.47 0.59 -9.64
CA ASP A 36 -10.61 1.47 -9.33
C ASP A 36 -10.41 2.90 -9.83
N ASN A 37 -9.34 3.15 -10.61
CA ASN A 37 -9.10 4.44 -11.23
C ASN A 37 -9.49 4.44 -12.72
N PRO A 38 -10.77 4.63 -13.08
CA PRO A 38 -11.27 4.40 -14.43
C PRO A 38 -10.69 5.41 -15.41
N GLY A 39 -9.69 4.99 -16.17
CA GLY A 39 -9.25 5.66 -17.40
C GLY A 39 -8.58 7.02 -17.23
N HIS A 40 -8.14 7.38 -16.04
CA HIS A 40 -7.56 8.70 -15.80
C HIS A 40 -6.08 8.75 -16.22
N LYS A 41 -5.84 9.37 -17.36
CA LYS A 41 -4.48 9.66 -17.85
C LYS A 41 -3.79 10.80 -17.09
N LYS A 42 -4.53 11.56 -16.27
CA LYS A 42 -4.04 12.80 -15.65
C LYS A 42 -3.96 12.77 -14.14
N SER A 43 -4.64 11.81 -13.50
CA SER A 43 -4.66 11.72 -12.04
C SER A 43 -4.89 10.30 -11.56
N TRP A 44 -4.55 10.06 -10.31
CA TRP A 44 -4.86 8.84 -9.57
C TRP A 44 -5.71 9.22 -8.36
N LYS A 45 -6.99 8.83 -8.40
CA LYS A 45 -7.98 9.18 -7.38
C LYS A 45 -7.63 8.54 -6.06
N ASN A 46 -7.69 9.31 -4.99
CA ASN A 46 -7.62 8.78 -3.64
C ASN A 46 -9.01 8.28 -3.20
N LEU A 47 -9.11 7.01 -2.85
CA LEU A 47 -10.30 6.35 -2.32
C LEU A 47 -10.33 6.36 -0.79
N GLY A 48 -9.23 6.80 -0.14
CA GLY A 48 -9.09 6.88 1.30
C GLY A 48 -9.77 8.11 1.92
N GLU A 49 -9.73 8.19 3.25
CA GLU A 49 -10.45 9.19 4.05
C GLU A 49 -10.02 10.64 3.79
N ALA A 50 -8.75 10.86 3.40
CA ALA A 50 -8.28 12.21 3.09
C ALA A 50 -8.83 12.76 1.76
N GLY A 51 -9.45 11.90 0.92
CA GLY A 51 -10.00 12.28 -0.37
C GLY A 51 -8.96 12.84 -1.34
N GLY A 52 -9.42 13.57 -2.38
CA GLY A 52 -8.55 14.19 -3.37
C GLY A 52 -7.98 13.21 -4.40
N GLU A 53 -6.93 13.65 -5.07
CA GLU A 53 -6.26 12.88 -6.13
C GLU A 53 -4.79 13.27 -6.25
N LEU A 54 -3.95 12.34 -6.72
CA LEU A 54 -2.59 12.63 -7.12
C LEU A 54 -2.56 12.94 -8.62
N LEU A 55 -1.96 14.06 -8.98
CA LEU A 55 -1.89 14.51 -10.37
C LEU A 55 -0.65 13.94 -11.05
N VAL A 56 -0.71 13.83 -12.36
CA VAL A 56 0.47 13.59 -13.18
C VAL A 56 1.38 14.82 -13.09
N ALA A 57 2.65 14.57 -12.78
CA ALA A 57 3.60 15.65 -12.63
C ALA A 57 3.99 16.29 -13.98
N ASP A 58 4.70 15.55 -14.84
CA ASP A 58 5.11 16.01 -16.18
C ASP A 58 4.56 15.10 -17.27
N GLU A 59 4.82 13.80 -17.13
CA GLU A 59 4.34 12.78 -18.05
C GLU A 59 3.55 11.71 -17.27
N SER A 60 2.48 11.23 -17.88
CA SER A 60 1.65 10.17 -17.29
C SER A 60 2.39 8.84 -17.25
N PRO A 61 2.46 8.17 -16.10
CA PRO A 61 2.72 6.75 -16.08
C PRO A 61 1.73 6.00 -16.97
N VAL A 62 2.19 4.88 -17.54
CA VAL A 62 1.35 4.09 -18.45
C VAL A 62 0.46 3.17 -17.64
N LEU A 63 -0.87 3.28 -17.85
CA LEU A 63 -1.79 2.30 -17.30
C LEU A 63 -1.69 1.02 -18.13
N GLU A 64 -1.36 -0.06 -17.47
CA GLU A 64 -1.27 -1.41 -18.03
C GLU A 64 -2.24 -2.34 -17.30
N GLU A 65 -2.54 -3.46 -17.94
CA GLU A 65 -3.30 -4.55 -17.36
C GLU A 65 -2.56 -5.86 -17.57
N GLY A 66 -2.48 -6.68 -16.54
CA GLY A 66 -1.76 -7.93 -16.65
C GLY A 66 -1.93 -8.83 -15.43
N LYS A 67 -1.20 -9.91 -15.43
CA LYS A 67 -1.16 -10.87 -14.35
C LYS A 67 -0.28 -10.34 -13.20
N ILE A 68 -0.79 -10.44 -11.98
CA ILE A 68 -0.02 -10.26 -10.76
C ILE A 68 0.17 -11.63 -10.10
N GLU A 69 1.41 -11.96 -9.82
CA GLU A 69 1.79 -13.17 -9.09
C GLU A 69 2.70 -12.80 -7.93
N ILE A 70 2.33 -13.27 -6.74
CA ILE A 70 3.18 -13.25 -5.55
C ILE A 70 3.36 -14.70 -5.12
N PRO A 71 4.37 -15.40 -5.65
CA PRO A 71 4.50 -16.85 -5.48
C PRO A 71 4.60 -17.27 -4.01
N LYS A 72 5.25 -16.45 -3.18
CA LYS A 72 5.41 -16.69 -1.74
C LYS A 72 4.06 -16.78 -1.00
N LEU A 73 3.07 -16.04 -1.48
CA LEU A 73 1.72 -16.01 -0.92
C LEU A 73 0.75 -16.95 -1.66
N GLY A 74 1.20 -17.62 -2.71
CA GLY A 74 0.33 -18.42 -3.57
C GLY A 74 -0.68 -17.57 -4.36
N ILE A 75 -0.48 -16.27 -4.43
CA ILE A 75 -1.39 -15.34 -5.11
C ILE A 75 -1.10 -15.35 -6.61
N SER A 76 -2.17 -15.48 -7.40
CA SER A 76 -2.14 -15.35 -8.86
C SER A 76 -3.47 -14.77 -9.33
N LYS A 77 -3.49 -13.47 -9.64
CA LYS A 77 -4.69 -12.78 -10.15
C LYS A 77 -4.44 -12.31 -11.57
N LYS A 78 -5.37 -12.64 -12.49
CA LYS A 78 -5.34 -12.18 -13.88
C LYS A 78 -6.02 -10.81 -13.98
N SER A 79 -5.62 -10.03 -15.00
CA SER A 79 -6.30 -8.78 -15.36
C SER A 79 -6.36 -7.75 -14.24
N VAL A 80 -5.22 -7.55 -13.54
CA VAL A 80 -5.07 -6.46 -12.57
C VAL A 80 -4.48 -5.24 -13.27
N LYS A 81 -5.05 -4.08 -13.03
CA LYS A 81 -4.51 -2.81 -13.56
C LYS A 81 -3.39 -2.29 -12.66
N TYR A 82 -2.41 -1.64 -13.27
CA TYR A 82 -1.28 -1.02 -12.59
C TYR A 82 -0.69 0.11 -13.43
N TYR A 83 -0.07 1.08 -12.78
CA TYR A 83 0.66 2.15 -13.45
C TYR A 83 2.14 1.81 -13.55
N THR A 84 2.69 1.92 -14.76
CA THR A 84 4.09 1.64 -15.05
C THR A 84 4.83 2.91 -15.44
N THR A 85 5.96 3.15 -14.81
CA THR A 85 6.94 4.15 -15.20
C THR A 85 7.89 3.53 -16.23
N LYS A 86 7.85 3.99 -17.48
CA LYS A 86 8.71 3.49 -18.59
C LYS A 86 9.90 4.39 -18.86
N LYS A 87 9.91 5.61 -18.33
CA LYS A 87 10.99 6.58 -18.47
C LYS A 87 10.99 7.57 -17.31
N SER A 88 12.07 8.29 -17.17
CA SER A 88 12.19 9.37 -16.19
C SER A 88 11.04 10.38 -16.32
N LEU A 89 10.66 11.02 -15.22
CA LEU A 89 9.58 12.02 -15.10
C LEU A 89 8.14 11.50 -15.14
N GLN A 90 7.93 10.20 -15.32
CA GLN A 90 6.59 9.60 -15.19
C GLN A 90 6.26 9.30 -13.75
N THR A 91 5.48 10.15 -13.09
CA THR A 91 5.15 10.04 -11.67
C THR A 91 3.79 10.62 -11.38
N PHE A 92 3.15 10.16 -10.32
CA PHE A 92 2.00 10.80 -9.70
C PHE A 92 2.43 11.53 -8.44
N GLY A 93 1.86 12.70 -8.24
CA GLY A 93 2.13 13.43 -7.02
C GLY A 93 1.18 14.59 -6.81
N VAL A 94 1.32 15.20 -5.66
CA VAL A 94 0.59 16.41 -5.27
C VAL A 94 1.52 17.30 -4.48
N GLU A 95 1.36 18.60 -4.67
CA GLU A 95 1.98 19.65 -3.87
C GLU A 95 0.86 20.56 -3.36
N GLY A 96 0.73 20.68 -2.03
CA GLY A 96 -0.30 21.51 -1.43
C GLY A 96 -1.18 20.77 -0.42
N LYS A 97 -2.48 21.06 -0.42
CA LYS A 97 -3.37 20.67 0.67
C LYS A 97 -4.28 19.47 0.39
N ASN A 98 -4.22 18.86 -0.78
CA ASN A 98 -5.19 17.83 -1.11
C ASN A 98 -4.59 16.72 -1.98
N PRO A 99 -4.37 15.50 -1.46
CA PRO A 99 -4.65 15.11 -0.07
C PRO A 99 -3.65 15.66 0.96
N GLU A 100 -4.09 15.87 2.19
CA GLU A 100 -3.28 16.18 3.34
C GLU A 100 -3.33 15.00 4.33
N LEU A 101 -2.18 14.39 4.62
CA LEU A 101 -2.10 13.23 5.49
C LEU A 101 -1.50 13.64 6.83
N ALA A 102 -2.27 13.52 7.89
CA ALA A 102 -1.83 13.85 9.24
C ALA A 102 -1.51 12.58 10.02
N VAL A 103 -0.24 12.28 10.24
CA VAL A 103 0.22 11.00 10.83
C VAL A 103 1.14 11.21 12.04
N GLU A 104 1.05 10.31 13.01
CA GLU A 104 1.97 10.20 14.16
C GLU A 104 2.62 8.81 14.15
N ASP A 105 1.87 7.76 14.43
CA ASP A 105 2.21 6.40 14.00
C ASP A 105 1.69 6.25 12.57
N TRP A 106 2.36 5.47 11.76
CA TRP A 106 1.99 5.37 10.35
C TRP A 106 2.29 4.00 9.76
N THR A 107 1.57 3.66 8.71
CA THR A 107 1.87 2.53 7.86
C THR A 107 1.80 2.95 6.41
N LEU A 108 2.80 2.56 5.64
CA LEU A 108 2.85 2.69 4.18
C LEU A 108 2.76 1.30 3.58
N GLU A 109 1.83 1.07 2.66
CA GLU A 109 1.71 -0.18 1.91
C GLU A 109 1.79 0.05 0.42
N PHE A 110 2.44 -0.87 -0.28
CA PHE A 110 2.60 -0.83 -1.74
C PHE A 110 2.49 -2.24 -2.32
N LEU A 111 1.65 -2.41 -3.32
CA LEU A 111 1.75 -3.51 -4.26
C LEU A 111 2.49 -3.00 -5.48
N CYS A 112 3.73 -3.44 -5.64
CA CYS A 112 4.65 -2.87 -6.62
C CYS A 112 5.54 -3.92 -7.28
N ARG A 113 6.18 -3.53 -8.38
CA ARG A 113 7.15 -4.33 -9.11
C ARG A 113 8.26 -3.43 -9.66
N ARG A 114 9.51 -3.82 -9.49
CA ARG A 114 10.63 -3.22 -10.18
C ARG A 114 10.72 -3.79 -11.60
N ASN A 115 10.85 -2.92 -12.62
CA ASN A 115 10.82 -3.33 -14.03
C ASN A 115 12.20 -3.40 -14.69
N GLY A 116 13.27 -3.06 -13.97
CA GLY A 116 14.63 -3.10 -14.51
C GLY A 116 15.59 -2.19 -13.76
N GLY A 117 16.72 -1.92 -14.39
CA GLY A 117 17.75 -1.06 -13.85
C GLY A 117 17.32 0.39 -13.69
N LEU A 118 18.16 1.15 -13.07
CA LEU A 118 17.94 2.54 -12.70
C LEU A 118 17.92 3.45 -13.94
N PHE A 119 17.01 4.43 -14.02
CA PHE A 119 17.05 5.44 -15.08
C PHE A 119 18.25 6.40 -14.94
N LYS A 120 18.77 6.61 -13.71
CA LYS A 120 19.93 7.40 -13.32
C LYS A 120 20.47 6.95 -11.96
N GLU A 121 21.52 7.60 -11.46
CA GLU A 121 22.26 7.21 -10.25
C GLU A 121 21.49 7.19 -8.95
N GLU A 122 20.35 7.88 -8.83
CA GLU A 122 19.50 7.87 -7.64
C GLU A 122 18.04 7.68 -8.03
N HIS A 123 17.36 6.76 -7.35
CA HIS A 123 15.98 6.40 -7.61
C HIS A 123 15.17 6.49 -6.36
N HIS A 124 14.17 7.34 -6.40
CA HIS A 124 13.21 7.47 -5.32
C HIS A 124 11.95 6.69 -5.65
N PHE A 125 11.60 5.81 -4.73
CA PHE A 125 10.44 4.96 -4.81
C PHE A 125 9.14 5.72 -4.49
N ALA A 126 9.15 6.48 -3.38
CA ALA A 126 8.05 7.34 -2.98
C ALA A 126 8.52 8.41 -1.98
N GLY A 127 7.81 9.53 -1.93
CA GLY A 127 8.03 10.60 -0.99
C GLY A 127 6.74 11.11 -0.37
N PHE A 128 6.75 11.33 0.95
CA PHE A 128 5.68 11.90 1.74
C PHE A 128 6.27 12.99 2.62
N GLN A 129 6.02 14.25 2.29
CA GLN A 129 6.73 15.38 2.87
C GLN A 129 5.78 16.50 3.27
N ASN A 130 6.27 17.41 4.10
CA ASN A 130 5.58 18.65 4.47
C ASN A 130 6.12 19.82 3.65
N ILE A 131 5.24 20.70 3.20
CA ILE A 131 5.55 22.01 2.63
C ILE A 131 4.92 23.10 3.51
N PRO A 132 5.58 24.21 3.75
CA PRO A 132 6.85 24.66 3.19
C PRO A 132 8.05 23.92 3.77
N ARG A 133 9.07 23.75 2.95
CA ARG A 133 10.27 22.93 3.23
C ARG A 133 11.17 23.43 4.35
N GLU A 134 10.80 24.46 5.04
CA GLU A 134 11.49 24.95 6.24
C GLU A 134 11.31 23.92 7.37
N GLY A 135 12.37 23.12 7.55
CA GLY A 135 12.34 22.00 8.48
C GLY A 135 12.25 20.63 7.86
N LYS A 136 11.98 20.52 6.54
CA LYS A 136 12.00 19.26 5.74
C LYS A 136 11.56 18.01 6.50
N GLN A 137 10.35 18.04 7.04
CA GLN A 137 9.77 16.85 7.66
C GLN A 137 9.22 15.91 6.59
N GLY A 138 9.42 14.62 6.76
CA GLY A 138 8.83 13.65 5.85
C GLY A 138 9.52 12.30 5.82
N ILE A 139 8.92 11.44 5.04
CA ILE A 139 9.36 10.07 4.78
C ILE A 139 9.74 9.98 3.32
N ARG A 140 10.90 9.43 3.03
CA ARG A 140 11.36 9.16 1.67
C ARG A 140 11.81 7.71 1.57
N LEU A 141 11.33 7.05 0.55
CA LEU A 141 11.76 5.71 0.17
C LEU A 141 12.60 5.81 -1.10
N TRP A 142 13.77 5.16 -1.10
CA TRP A 142 14.65 5.15 -2.27
C TRP A 142 15.27 3.78 -2.48
N MET A 143 15.73 3.55 -3.70
CA MET A 143 16.49 2.35 -4.01
C MET A 143 17.97 2.57 -3.62
N GLU A 144 18.49 1.68 -2.81
CA GLU A 144 19.91 1.59 -2.49
C GLU A 144 20.55 0.56 -3.44
N GLY A 145 21.25 1.06 -4.46
CA GLY A 145 21.65 0.21 -5.57
C GLY A 145 20.45 -0.24 -6.40
N GLU A 146 20.55 -1.39 -7.05
CA GLU A 146 19.54 -1.82 -8.01
C GLU A 146 18.32 -2.49 -7.37
N GLU A 147 18.48 -3.12 -6.22
CA GLU A 147 17.44 -4.00 -5.65
C GLU A 147 16.98 -3.64 -4.24
N LYS A 148 17.78 -2.95 -3.46
CA LYS A 148 17.49 -2.71 -2.05
C LYS A 148 16.67 -1.45 -1.83
N LEU A 149 15.67 -1.53 -0.97
CA LEU A 149 14.89 -0.39 -0.54
C LEU A 149 15.40 0.14 0.80
N GLY A 150 15.63 1.45 0.86
CA GLY A 150 15.96 2.18 2.07
C GLY A 150 14.90 3.23 2.41
N ILE A 151 14.91 3.68 3.66
CA ILE A 151 14.06 4.76 4.15
C ILE A 151 14.89 5.88 4.75
N SER A 152 14.52 7.11 4.46
CA SER A 152 15.03 8.28 5.16
C SER A 152 13.88 9.06 5.77
N ILE A 153 14.05 9.37 7.04
CA ILE A 153 13.09 10.11 7.81
C ILE A 153 13.73 11.44 8.18
N HIS A 154 13.04 12.52 7.85
CA HIS A 154 13.44 13.87 8.16
C HIS A 154 12.51 14.40 9.23
N ALA A 155 13.04 14.54 10.46
CA ALA A 155 12.33 15.13 11.59
C ALA A 155 12.57 16.64 11.67
N GLU A 156 11.79 17.31 12.51
CA GLU A 156 11.96 18.74 12.82
C GLU A 156 13.40 19.05 13.29
N GLY A 157 13.93 20.20 12.89
CA GLY A 157 15.31 20.58 13.21
C GLY A 157 16.38 19.91 12.32
N GLY A 158 15.99 19.31 11.21
CA GLY A 158 16.92 18.73 10.23
C GLY A 158 17.55 17.40 10.66
N LYS A 159 17.09 16.78 11.74
CA LYS A 159 17.52 15.43 12.13
C LYS A 159 17.14 14.44 11.02
N LYS A 160 18.13 13.79 10.45
CA LYS A 160 17.96 12.82 9.40
C LYS A 160 18.29 11.42 9.91
N GLY A 161 17.31 10.53 9.87
CA GLY A 161 17.53 9.10 10.04
C GLY A 161 17.52 8.40 8.69
N VAL A 162 18.54 7.58 8.44
CA VAL A 162 18.63 6.71 7.26
C VAL A 162 18.70 5.28 7.75
N GLN A 163 17.81 4.41 7.27
CA GLN A 163 17.74 3.02 7.69
C GLN A 163 17.61 2.09 6.49
N PRO A 164 18.42 1.03 6.42
CA PRO A 164 18.18 -0.06 5.48
C PRO A 164 16.94 -0.84 5.91
N LEU A 165 16.04 -1.14 4.99
CA LEU A 165 14.82 -1.88 5.27
C LEU A 165 14.96 -3.39 5.08
N ASN A 166 16.10 -3.86 4.57
CA ASN A 166 16.34 -5.27 4.19
C ASN A 166 15.33 -5.83 3.17
N ILE A 167 14.58 -4.95 2.53
CA ILE A 167 13.67 -5.28 1.44
C ILE A 167 14.48 -5.38 0.16
N LYS A 168 14.23 -6.45 -0.62
CA LYS A 168 14.80 -6.63 -1.95
C LYS A 168 13.69 -6.71 -2.99
N LEU A 169 13.71 -5.77 -3.93
CA LEU A 169 12.80 -5.78 -5.08
C LEU A 169 13.47 -6.46 -6.28
N ALA A 170 13.28 -7.77 -6.39
CA ALA A 170 13.76 -8.51 -7.57
C ALA A 170 13.06 -7.99 -8.85
N GLU A 171 13.83 -7.94 -9.96
CA GLU A 171 13.31 -7.47 -11.22
C GLU A 171 12.17 -8.35 -11.75
N GLY A 172 11.12 -7.71 -12.20
CA GLY A 172 9.93 -8.38 -12.75
C GLY A 172 9.01 -9.03 -11.72
N VAL A 173 9.38 -9.05 -10.44
CA VAL A 173 8.62 -9.72 -9.38
C VAL A 173 7.69 -8.74 -8.68
N TRP A 174 6.39 -9.07 -8.62
CA TRP A 174 5.43 -8.35 -7.80
C TRP A 174 5.66 -8.63 -6.32
N THR A 175 5.62 -7.61 -5.53
CA THR A 175 5.91 -7.66 -4.09
C THR A 175 4.92 -6.80 -3.34
N TRP A 176 4.38 -7.31 -2.23
CA TRP A 176 3.67 -6.50 -1.26
C TRP A 176 4.64 -5.97 -0.21
N LEU A 177 4.72 -4.68 -0.08
CA LEU A 177 5.53 -4.01 0.92
C LEU A 177 4.65 -3.36 1.96
N ALA A 178 5.00 -3.49 3.24
CA ALA A 178 4.47 -2.65 4.30
C ALA A 178 5.61 -2.12 5.17
N ILE A 179 5.56 -0.83 5.49
CA ILE A 179 6.54 -0.16 6.34
C ILE A 179 5.76 0.52 7.45
N VAL A 180 6.00 0.08 8.68
CA VAL A 180 5.29 0.53 9.87
C VAL A 180 6.22 1.37 10.73
N GLY A 181 5.88 2.63 10.93
CA GLY A 181 6.59 3.54 11.82
C GLY A 181 5.81 3.80 13.10
N THR A 182 6.43 3.53 14.24
CA THR A 182 5.90 3.86 15.55
C THR A 182 6.78 4.92 16.19
N ASN A 183 6.18 6.03 16.59
CA ASN A 183 6.89 7.16 17.14
C ASN A 183 7.80 6.76 18.32
N LYS A 184 9.08 7.13 18.26
CA LYS A 184 10.15 6.82 19.22
C LYS A 184 10.47 5.34 19.41
N LYS A 185 9.71 4.40 18.87
CA LYS A 185 9.84 2.97 19.15
C LYS A 185 10.55 2.21 18.06
N SER A 186 9.98 2.15 16.87
CA SER A 186 10.53 1.29 15.81
C SER A 186 10.06 1.68 14.41
N ILE A 187 10.86 1.25 13.43
CA ILE A 187 10.45 1.12 12.03
C ILE A 187 10.53 -0.36 11.70
N ILE A 188 9.43 -0.95 11.29
CA ILE A 188 9.33 -2.36 10.94
C ILE A 188 8.99 -2.44 9.46
N ALA A 189 9.72 -3.27 8.72
CA ALA A 189 9.44 -3.53 7.32
C ALA A 189 8.96 -4.96 7.13
N TYR A 190 7.93 -5.10 6.30
CA TYR A 190 7.35 -6.36 5.89
C TYR A 190 7.47 -6.51 4.38
N GLN A 191 7.76 -7.71 3.94
CA GLN A 191 7.76 -8.09 2.53
C GLN A 191 6.91 -9.35 2.36
N ASP A 192 5.86 -9.25 1.55
CA ASP A 192 4.90 -10.34 1.30
C ASP A 192 4.32 -10.91 2.61
N GLY A 193 3.89 -9.99 3.52
CA GLY A 193 3.28 -10.32 4.79
C GLY A 193 4.24 -10.70 5.92
N GLU A 194 5.52 -10.98 5.65
CA GLU A 194 6.50 -11.36 6.66
C GLU A 194 7.41 -10.20 7.07
N GLN A 195 7.69 -10.09 8.36
CA GLN A 195 8.65 -9.11 8.88
C GLN A 195 10.07 -9.43 8.40
N VAL A 196 10.68 -8.50 7.66
CA VAL A 196 12.05 -8.63 7.14
C VAL A 196 13.06 -7.76 7.87
N SER A 197 12.63 -6.68 8.53
CA SER A 197 13.50 -5.89 9.39
C SER A 197 12.75 -5.18 10.51
N LYS A 198 13.49 -4.85 11.57
CA LYS A 198 13.06 -3.97 12.64
C LYS A 198 14.22 -3.07 13.03
N GLN A 199 14.01 -1.78 12.94
CA GLN A 199 14.99 -0.74 13.23
C GLN A 199 14.51 0.15 14.38
N PRO A 200 15.40 0.83 15.13
CA PRO A 200 15.00 1.84 16.09
C PRO A 200 14.13 2.91 15.44
N GLY A 201 13.09 3.34 16.14
CA GLY A 201 12.24 4.44 15.70
C GLY A 201 12.93 5.79 15.87
N PHE A 202 12.42 6.79 15.16
CA PHE A 202 12.80 8.18 15.33
C PHE A 202 11.78 8.91 16.21
N GLU A 203 12.26 9.90 16.95
CA GLU A 203 11.39 10.82 17.65
C GLU A 203 10.75 11.79 16.67
N PHE A 204 9.43 11.72 16.54
CA PHE A 204 8.62 12.72 15.88
C PHE A 204 8.06 13.62 16.98
N GLN A 205 8.35 14.91 16.94
CA GLN A 205 7.95 15.80 18.02
C GLN A 205 6.46 16.15 18.00
N LYS A 206 5.80 15.99 16.85
CA LYS A 206 4.37 16.31 16.62
C LYS A 206 3.80 15.46 15.51
N LYS A 207 2.47 15.42 15.45
CA LYS A 207 1.73 14.86 14.31
C LYS A 207 2.21 15.53 13.02
N TRP A 208 2.65 14.73 12.06
CA TRP A 208 3.10 15.23 10.77
C TRP A 208 1.91 15.53 9.88
N VAL A 209 2.04 16.57 9.10
CA VAL A 209 1.14 16.90 8.02
C VAL A 209 1.90 16.72 6.72
N LEU A 210 1.60 15.66 6.00
CA LEU A 210 2.25 15.31 4.75
C LEU A 210 1.35 15.81 3.60
N ASN A 211 1.76 16.87 2.93
CA ASN A 211 1.01 17.53 1.87
C ASN A 211 1.77 17.65 0.54
N GLU A 212 2.99 17.13 0.48
CA GLU A 212 3.72 16.82 -0.74
C GLU A 212 3.89 15.30 -0.83
N ILE A 213 3.13 14.67 -1.71
CA ILE A 213 3.12 13.22 -1.91
C ILE A 213 3.60 12.94 -3.32
N SER A 214 4.49 11.95 -3.46
CA SER A 214 4.96 11.51 -4.76
C SER A 214 5.10 9.99 -4.79
N ILE A 215 4.52 9.35 -5.79
CA ILE A 215 4.64 7.92 -6.05
C ILE A 215 5.48 7.72 -7.30
N GLY A 216 6.56 6.95 -7.16
CA GLY A 216 7.55 6.75 -8.22
C GLY A 216 8.63 7.83 -8.27
N ALA A 217 8.68 8.79 -7.32
CA ALA A 217 9.72 9.81 -7.23
C ALA A 217 9.93 10.31 -5.79
N ASN A 218 10.94 11.14 -5.57
CA ASN A 218 11.25 11.73 -4.27
C ASN A 218 10.20 12.75 -3.80
N SER A 219 9.84 13.65 -4.71
CA SER A 219 8.88 14.71 -4.43
C SER A 219 8.26 15.18 -5.73
N HIS A 220 7.14 15.87 -5.63
CA HIS A 220 6.50 16.47 -6.80
C HIS A 220 7.42 17.46 -7.53
N SER A 221 8.30 18.13 -6.83
CA SER A 221 9.23 19.12 -7.38
C SER A 221 10.60 18.55 -7.81
N GLU A 222 11.01 17.37 -7.30
CA GLU A 222 12.28 16.72 -7.65
C GLU A 222 12.05 15.44 -8.48
N ARG A 223 11.43 15.56 -9.63
CA ARG A 223 10.94 14.47 -10.49
C ARG A 223 12.02 13.73 -11.25
N ARG A 224 13.27 14.22 -11.21
CA ARG A 224 14.36 13.66 -12.02
C ARG A 224 14.86 12.29 -11.57
N ARG A 225 14.42 11.84 -10.39
CA ARG A 225 14.86 10.59 -9.73
C ARG A 225 13.68 9.63 -9.65
N THR A 226 13.26 9.12 -10.77
CA THR A 226 12.05 8.31 -10.90
C THR A 226 12.36 6.83 -10.77
N PHE A 227 11.51 6.12 -10.04
CA PHE A 227 11.56 4.66 -9.91
C PHE A 227 11.18 3.97 -11.23
N ASN A 228 12.00 3.05 -11.69
CA ASN A 228 11.69 2.18 -12.83
C ASN A 228 10.85 1.00 -12.36
N GLY A 229 9.56 1.16 -12.31
CA GLY A 229 8.68 0.13 -11.76
C GLY A 229 7.20 0.37 -12.02
N SER A 230 6.41 -0.51 -11.44
CA SER A 230 4.95 -0.50 -11.51
C SER A 230 4.35 -0.46 -10.13
N PHE A 231 3.21 0.22 -9.99
CA PHE A 231 2.41 0.28 -8.77
C PHE A 231 0.96 -0.08 -9.11
N ALA A 232 0.40 -1.06 -8.38
CA ALA A 232 -1.01 -1.41 -8.48
C ALA A 232 -1.82 -0.80 -7.33
N ILE A 233 -1.30 -0.87 -6.11
CA ILE A 233 -1.94 -0.36 -4.89
C ILE A 233 -0.93 0.45 -4.09
N VAL A 234 -1.38 1.57 -3.52
CA VAL A 234 -0.64 2.36 -2.51
C VAL A 234 -1.61 2.75 -1.41
N ARG A 235 -1.24 2.49 -0.15
CA ARG A 235 -2.02 2.89 1.01
C ARG A 235 -1.16 3.59 2.06
N VAL A 236 -1.75 4.55 2.76
CA VAL A 236 -1.14 5.23 3.91
C VAL A 236 -2.16 5.28 5.04
N TYR A 237 -1.75 4.87 6.21
CA TYR A 237 -2.54 4.90 7.43
C TYR A 237 -1.89 5.81 8.46
N ASP A 238 -2.68 6.44 9.33
CA ASP A 238 -2.23 7.20 10.49
C ASP A 238 -2.10 6.34 11.76
N LYS A 239 -1.90 5.06 11.57
CA LYS A 239 -1.73 4.06 12.62
C LYS A 239 -0.68 3.03 12.26
N ALA A 240 -0.05 2.44 13.27
CA ALA A 240 0.84 1.29 13.12
C ALA A 240 -0.01 0.02 12.96
N LEU A 241 -0.08 -0.52 11.75
CA LEU A 241 -0.75 -1.79 11.51
C LEU A 241 0.06 -2.95 12.10
N THR A 242 -0.65 -3.94 12.62
CA THR A 242 -0.07 -5.22 13.02
C THR A 242 0.18 -6.11 11.80
N GLU A 243 1.03 -7.12 11.95
CA GLU A 243 1.27 -8.12 10.89
C GLU A 243 -0.02 -8.81 10.44
N ALA A 244 -0.94 -9.12 11.37
CA ALA A 244 -2.25 -9.69 11.04
C ALA A 244 -3.09 -8.75 10.16
N GLN A 245 -3.11 -7.45 10.45
CA GLN A 245 -3.83 -6.46 9.65
C GLN A 245 -3.21 -6.26 8.27
N ILE A 246 -1.85 -6.33 8.17
CA ILE A 246 -1.17 -6.29 6.87
C ILE A 246 -1.56 -7.50 6.03
N ASN A 247 -1.60 -8.70 6.62
CA ASN A 247 -2.02 -9.91 5.93
C ASN A 247 -3.50 -9.86 5.51
N GLU A 248 -4.38 -9.31 6.36
CA GLU A 248 -5.78 -9.05 6.03
C GLU A 248 -5.90 -8.11 4.81
N ASN A 249 -5.09 -7.05 4.76
CA ASN A 249 -5.03 -6.14 3.62
C ASN A 249 -4.56 -6.81 2.33
N ILE A 250 -3.62 -7.75 2.42
CA ILE A 250 -3.16 -8.54 1.28
C ILE A 250 -4.30 -9.44 0.78
N GLU A 251 -4.91 -10.21 1.68
CA GLU A 251 -6.01 -11.13 1.34
C GLU A 251 -7.17 -10.38 0.70
N SER A 252 -7.59 -9.25 1.27
CA SER A 252 -8.69 -8.44 0.75
C SER A 252 -8.41 -7.84 -0.64
N ALA A 253 -7.15 -7.45 -0.91
CA ALA A 253 -6.77 -6.87 -2.20
C ALA A 253 -6.89 -7.88 -3.38
N PHE A 254 -6.82 -9.16 -3.07
CA PHE A 254 -6.85 -10.21 -4.08
C PHE A 254 -8.13 -11.03 -4.09
N ASP A 255 -9.12 -10.73 -3.23
CA ASP A 255 -10.32 -11.56 -3.02
C ASP A 255 -9.91 -13.03 -2.82
N VAL A 256 -8.84 -13.27 -2.08
CA VAL A 256 -8.38 -14.62 -1.78
C VAL A 256 -9.32 -15.19 -0.74
N GLU A 257 -10.13 -16.17 -1.13
CA GLU A 257 -10.85 -16.95 -0.12
C GLU A 257 -9.82 -17.57 0.84
N PRO A 258 -10.00 -17.43 2.17
CA PRO A 258 -9.04 -18.00 3.12
C PRO A 258 -8.81 -19.47 2.81
N VAL A 259 -7.55 -19.86 2.66
CA VAL A 259 -7.15 -21.25 2.44
C VAL A 259 -7.71 -22.07 3.61
N GLY A 260 -8.71 -22.91 3.35
CA GLY A 260 -9.37 -23.74 4.36
C GLY A 260 -10.86 -23.47 4.58
N LYS A 261 -11.45 -22.42 4.04
CA LYS A 261 -12.91 -22.35 3.89
C LYS A 261 -13.31 -23.17 2.66
N LEU A 262 -13.60 -24.43 2.86
CA LEU A 262 -14.43 -25.19 1.91
C LEU A 262 -15.73 -24.38 1.77
N SER A 263 -15.90 -23.69 0.65
CA SER A 263 -17.20 -23.21 0.23
C SER A 263 -18.02 -24.47 -0.08
N THR A 264 -18.61 -25.05 0.96
CA THR A 264 -19.73 -25.96 0.82
C THR A 264 -20.85 -25.10 0.24
N THR A 265 -20.86 -25.00 -1.07
CA THR A 265 -22.03 -24.51 -1.81
C THR A 265 -23.18 -25.43 -1.49
N TRP A 266 -23.97 -25.06 -0.47
CA TRP A 266 -25.23 -25.74 -0.12
C TRP A 266 -26.21 -25.82 -1.30
N SER A 267 -25.96 -25.08 -2.37
CA SER A 267 -26.70 -25.21 -3.63
C SER A 267 -26.48 -26.57 -4.29
N SER A 268 -25.31 -27.17 -4.24
CA SER A 268 -25.04 -28.48 -4.83
C SER A 268 -25.59 -29.64 -3.99
N ILE A 269 -25.95 -29.41 -2.74
CA ILE A 269 -26.57 -30.45 -1.89
C ILE A 269 -28.08 -30.50 -2.10
N LYS A 270 -28.72 -29.39 -2.51
CA LYS A 270 -30.19 -29.36 -2.75
C LYS A 270 -30.62 -29.99 -4.07
N GLU A 271 -29.72 -30.27 -4.99
CA GLU A 271 -30.04 -30.94 -6.26
C GLU A 271 -29.96 -32.48 -6.18
N GLN A 272 -29.60 -33.05 -5.03
CA GLN A 272 -29.49 -34.49 -4.83
C GLN A 272 -30.58 -35.11 -3.91
N TYR A 273 -31.60 -34.35 -3.51
CA TYR A 273 -32.72 -34.86 -2.72
C TYR A 273 -34.05 -34.46 -3.33
#